data_bd96b8c6b4b072f232d69db19c7283cb
#
_entry.id   bd96b8c6b4b072f232d69db19c7283cb
#
_cell.length_a   1.000
_cell.length_b   1.000
_cell.length_c   1.000
_cell.angle_alpha   90.00
_cell.angle_beta   90.00
_cell.angle_gamma   90.00
#
_symmetry.space_group_name_H-M   'P 1'
#
loop_
_entity.id
_entity.type
_entity.pdbx_description
1 polymer ?
#
loop_
_entity_poly.entity_id
_entity_poly.type
_entity_poly.pdbx_seq_one_letter_code
_entity_poly.pdbx_strand_id
1 'polypeptide(L)'
;GNTVCISSQVGCRQGCAFCASTIGGLVRNLEPYEMYDEVMFSQLDSGKKISNIVMMGIGEPLDNFDNVMAFLKLVNDEKLLNIGMRHVSISTCGITERFDDLANQNLQITLSVSLHAPDDETRSKIMPANKKCGVAGLMAACRRYYEATQRRISFEYIPASLQAFSF
;
A
#
# COMPACT_ATOMS: atom_id res chain seq x y z
N GLY A 1 19.42 -3.38 -5.71
CA GLY A 1 19.28 -3.06 -4.28
C GLY A 1 18.42 -4.09 -3.57
N ASN A 2 18.47 -4.11 -2.24
CA ASN A 2 17.66 -5.02 -1.44
C ASN A 2 16.32 -4.35 -1.12
N THR A 3 15.23 -5.08 -1.28
CA THR A 3 13.88 -4.62 -1.01
C THR A 3 13.32 -5.32 0.21
N VAL A 4 12.69 -4.57 1.11
CA VAL A 4 11.90 -5.12 2.20
C VAL A 4 10.42 -4.90 1.94
N CYS A 5 9.61 -5.90 2.29
CA CYS A 5 8.15 -5.80 2.34
C CYS A 5 7.73 -5.61 3.79
N ILE A 6 7.01 -4.54 4.07
CA ILE A 6 6.58 -4.19 5.43
C ILE A 6 5.05 -4.11 5.53
N SER A 7 4.57 -4.26 6.76
CA SER A 7 3.17 -4.15 7.14
C SER A 7 2.83 -2.71 7.54
N SER A 8 1.55 -2.36 7.53
CA SER A 8 1.03 -1.09 8.04
C SER A 8 0.03 -1.24 9.17
N GLN A 9 -0.47 -2.45 9.40
CA GLN A 9 -1.48 -2.76 10.41
C GLN A 9 -1.27 -4.16 10.99
N VAL A 10 -1.88 -4.44 12.12
CA VAL A 10 -2.09 -5.80 12.64
C VAL A 10 -3.47 -6.24 12.19
N GLY A 11 -3.52 -7.14 11.19
CA GLY A 11 -4.74 -7.51 10.49
C GLY A 11 -5.19 -6.46 9.46
N CYS A 12 -6.34 -6.67 8.82
CA CYS A 12 -6.88 -5.77 7.82
C CYS A 12 -8.40 -5.86 7.76
N ARG A 13 -9.11 -4.72 7.65
CA ARG A 13 -10.58 -4.70 7.55
C ARG A 13 -11.12 -4.67 6.13
N GLN A 14 -10.27 -4.67 5.10
CA GLN A 14 -10.72 -4.47 3.72
C GLN A 14 -11.49 -5.68 3.14
N GLY A 15 -11.27 -6.88 3.69
CA GLY A 15 -12.06 -8.06 3.35
C GLY A 15 -11.78 -8.64 1.96
N CYS A 16 -10.59 -8.41 1.39
CA CYS A 16 -10.25 -8.97 0.07
C CYS A 16 -10.23 -10.51 0.13
N ALA A 17 -11.00 -11.16 -0.75
CA ALA A 17 -11.25 -12.61 -0.71
C ALA A 17 -10.00 -13.49 -0.91
N PHE A 18 -8.95 -12.95 -1.52
CA PHE A 18 -7.69 -13.64 -1.77
C PHE A 18 -6.61 -13.35 -0.71
N CYS A 19 -6.91 -12.54 0.32
CA CYS A 19 -5.90 -12.04 1.25
C CYS A 19 -6.08 -12.64 2.64
N ALA A 20 -5.08 -13.38 3.12
CA ALA A 20 -5.09 -13.97 4.46
C ALA A 20 -5.08 -12.93 5.59
N SER A 21 -4.60 -11.71 5.34
CA SER A 21 -4.55 -10.63 6.33
C SER A 21 -5.93 -10.19 6.84
N THR A 22 -7.01 -10.57 6.14
CA THR A 22 -8.38 -10.18 6.51
C THR A 22 -9.09 -11.18 7.42
N ILE A 23 -8.55 -12.40 7.59
CA ILE A 23 -9.22 -13.51 8.31
C ILE A 23 -9.55 -13.12 9.76
N GLY A 24 -8.62 -12.48 10.45
CA GLY A 24 -8.79 -11.99 11.82
C GLY A 24 -9.36 -10.58 11.94
N GLY A 25 -9.68 -9.94 10.82
CA GLY A 25 -10.07 -8.52 10.80
C GLY A 25 -8.91 -7.59 11.18
N LEU A 26 -9.23 -6.33 11.42
CA LEU A 26 -8.27 -5.32 11.89
C LEU A 26 -8.21 -5.34 13.41
N VAL A 27 -7.01 -5.54 13.95
CA VAL A 27 -6.75 -5.41 15.40
C VAL A 27 -6.38 -3.96 15.74
N ARG A 28 -5.34 -3.42 15.07
CA ARG A 28 -4.89 -2.03 15.23
C ARG A 28 -4.00 -1.57 14.07
N ASN A 29 -3.82 -0.28 13.99
CA ASN A 29 -2.77 0.32 13.18
C ASN A 29 -1.40 0.08 13.80
N LEU A 30 -0.36 -0.04 12.95
CA LEU A 30 1.03 0.07 13.40
C LEU A 30 1.41 1.54 13.60
N GLU A 31 2.20 1.78 14.62
CA GLU A 31 2.80 3.08 14.87
C GLU A 31 3.98 3.32 13.92
N PRO A 32 4.38 4.58 13.66
CA PRO A 32 5.47 4.88 12.74
C PRO A 32 6.79 4.19 13.08
N TYR A 33 7.10 4.07 14.37
CA TYR A 33 8.33 3.41 14.84
C TYR A 33 8.28 1.89 14.65
N GLU A 34 7.10 1.25 14.73
CA GLU A 34 6.95 -0.18 14.49
C GLU A 34 7.26 -0.52 13.02
N MET A 35 6.73 0.29 12.08
CA MET A 35 7.05 0.16 10.66
C MET A 35 8.53 0.42 10.37
N TYR A 36 9.13 1.37 11.08
CA TYR A 36 10.57 1.66 11.00
C TYR A 36 11.39 0.47 11.50
N ASP A 37 10.98 -0.14 12.60
CA ASP A 37 11.63 -1.31 13.19
C ASP A 37 11.56 -2.53 12.25
N GLU A 38 10.47 -2.73 11.50
CA GLU A 38 10.42 -3.79 10.48
C GLU A 38 11.57 -3.65 9.46
N VAL A 39 11.88 -2.43 9.03
CA VAL A 39 12.98 -2.15 8.10
C VAL A 39 14.32 -2.39 8.79
N MET A 40 14.51 -1.85 10.01
CA MET A 40 15.76 -1.96 10.77
C MET A 40 16.10 -3.40 11.12
N PHE A 41 15.13 -4.17 11.65
CA PHE A 41 15.35 -5.57 11.99
C PHE A 41 15.62 -6.44 10.76
N SER A 42 14.92 -6.18 9.65
CA SER A 42 15.21 -6.85 8.38
C SER A 42 16.63 -6.58 7.88
N GLN A 43 17.13 -5.35 8.07
CA GLN A 43 18.49 -4.99 7.72
C GLN A 43 19.50 -5.66 8.64
N LEU A 44 19.25 -5.69 9.95
CA LEU A 44 20.14 -6.31 10.94
C LEU A 44 20.20 -7.83 10.75
N ASP A 45 19.05 -8.48 10.60
CA ASP A 45 18.96 -9.94 10.43
C ASP A 45 19.61 -10.42 9.13
N SER A 46 19.35 -9.72 8.03
CA SER A 46 19.93 -10.08 6.73
C SER A 46 21.40 -9.69 6.57
N GLY A 47 21.94 -8.79 7.40
CA GLY A 47 23.26 -8.18 7.24
C GLY A 47 23.41 -7.33 5.98
N LYS A 48 22.30 -6.95 5.33
CA LYS A 48 22.28 -6.23 4.05
C LYS A 48 21.58 -4.88 4.20
N LYS A 49 22.18 -3.82 3.65
CA LYS A 49 21.53 -2.52 3.61
C LYS A 49 20.24 -2.61 2.76
N ILE A 50 19.12 -2.25 3.35
CA ILE A 50 17.85 -2.08 2.64
C ILE A 50 17.88 -0.78 1.86
N SER A 51 17.50 -0.82 0.60
CA SER A 51 17.48 0.32 -0.31
C SER A 51 16.11 0.64 -0.87
N ASN A 52 15.17 -0.31 -0.79
CA ASN A 52 13.81 -0.14 -1.28
C ASN A 52 12.80 -0.70 -0.27
N ILE A 53 11.65 -0.06 -0.19
CA ILE A 53 10.55 -0.46 0.68
C ILE A 53 9.29 -0.63 -0.17
N VAL A 54 8.59 -1.75 0.04
CA VAL A 54 7.24 -1.96 -0.49
C VAL A 54 6.27 -2.19 0.66
N MET A 55 5.23 -1.38 0.74
CA MET A 55 4.18 -1.52 1.76
C MET A 55 3.09 -2.45 1.19
N MET A 56 3.43 -3.73 1.13
CA MET A 56 2.59 -4.81 0.57
C MET A 56 2.40 -5.96 1.56
N GLY A 57 2.77 -5.75 2.82
CA GLY A 57 2.56 -6.69 3.92
C GLY A 57 1.13 -6.65 4.45
N ILE A 58 0.97 -6.83 5.75
CA ILE A 58 -0.34 -6.85 6.41
C ILE A 58 -0.88 -5.43 6.55
N GLY A 59 -2.15 -5.25 6.16
CA GLY A 59 -2.88 -4.00 6.32
C GLY A 59 -3.08 -3.21 5.03
N GLU A 60 -3.83 -2.13 5.16
CA GLU A 60 -4.06 -1.14 4.10
C GLU A 60 -3.37 0.17 4.50
N PRO A 61 -2.29 0.56 3.81
CA PRO A 61 -1.52 1.74 4.20
C PRO A 61 -2.33 3.05 4.24
N LEU A 62 -3.28 3.22 3.31
CA LEU A 62 -4.10 4.43 3.28
C LEU A 62 -5.19 4.46 4.36
N ASP A 63 -5.45 3.34 5.02
CA ASP A 63 -6.31 3.25 6.19
C ASP A 63 -5.56 3.64 7.48
N ASN A 64 -4.22 3.53 7.47
CA ASN A 64 -3.31 4.01 8.51
C ASN A 64 -2.52 5.25 8.06
N PHE A 65 -3.19 6.18 7.39
CA PHE A 65 -2.58 7.26 6.63
C PHE A 65 -1.57 8.08 7.42
N ASP A 66 -1.97 8.61 8.58
CA ASP A 66 -1.14 9.56 9.34
C ASP A 66 0.15 8.90 9.85
N ASN A 67 0.07 7.66 10.36
CA ASN A 67 1.23 6.92 10.81
C ASN A 67 2.15 6.52 9.64
N VAL A 68 1.57 6.17 8.49
CA VAL A 68 2.35 5.89 7.28
C VAL A 68 3.09 7.16 6.82
N MET A 69 2.45 8.32 6.82
CA MET A 69 3.12 9.58 6.45
C MET A 69 4.24 9.93 7.45
N ALA A 70 4.03 9.70 8.74
CA ALA A 70 5.08 9.89 9.75
C ALA A 70 6.24 8.90 9.55
N PHE A 71 5.96 7.63 9.29
CA PHE A 71 6.98 6.62 8.95
C PHE A 71 7.82 7.03 7.74
N LEU A 72 7.19 7.52 6.66
CA LEU A 72 7.91 7.96 5.46
C LEU A 72 8.90 9.10 5.76
N LYS A 73 8.55 10.00 6.68
CA LYS A 73 9.48 11.05 7.14
C LYS A 73 10.68 10.45 7.86
N LEU A 74 10.46 9.45 8.73
CA LEU A 74 11.54 8.78 9.45
C LEU A 74 12.51 8.07 8.50
N VAL A 75 12.02 7.29 7.54
CA VAL A 75 12.90 6.56 6.62
C VAL A 75 13.65 7.45 5.63
N ASN A 76 13.11 8.64 5.35
CA ASN A 76 13.75 9.60 4.45
C ASN A 76 14.76 10.53 5.17
N ASP A 77 14.76 10.57 6.49
CA ASP A 77 15.66 11.42 7.27
C ASP A 77 17.13 11.01 7.03
N GLU A 78 17.97 12.00 6.69
CA GLU A 78 19.39 11.80 6.38
C GLU A 78 20.18 11.22 7.54
N LYS A 79 19.74 11.48 8.79
CA LYS A 79 20.38 10.97 10.02
C LYS A 79 19.93 9.55 10.39
N LEU A 80 18.91 9.02 9.72
CA LEU A 80 18.34 7.71 9.98
C LEU A 80 18.64 6.75 8.80
N LEU A 81 17.61 6.17 8.17
CA LEU A 81 17.82 5.22 7.08
C LEU A 81 18.22 5.86 5.76
N ASN A 82 17.89 7.13 5.56
CA ASN A 82 18.17 7.90 4.35
C ASN A 82 17.73 7.19 3.07
N ILE A 83 16.51 6.64 3.08
CA ILE A 83 15.91 6.00 1.92
C ILE A 83 15.08 7.04 1.17
N GLY A 84 15.51 7.37 -0.05
CA GLY A 84 14.82 8.34 -0.89
C GLY A 84 13.41 7.86 -1.28
N MET A 85 12.44 8.77 -1.36
CA MET A 85 11.03 8.44 -1.61
C MET A 85 10.78 7.71 -2.95
N ARG A 86 11.66 7.85 -3.93
CA ARG A 86 11.59 7.10 -5.19
C ARG A 86 11.82 5.58 -5.03
N HIS A 87 12.34 5.18 -3.90
CA HIS A 87 12.59 3.80 -3.51
C HIS A 87 11.50 3.21 -2.63
N VAL A 88 10.41 3.96 -2.44
CA VAL A 88 9.25 3.51 -1.66
C VAL A 88 8.05 3.32 -2.56
N SER A 89 7.36 2.19 -2.42
CA SER A 89 6.08 1.91 -3.05
C SER A 89 5.01 1.68 -1.98
N ILE A 90 3.89 2.39 -2.10
CA ILE A 90 2.69 2.17 -1.30
C ILE A 90 1.69 1.41 -2.15
N SER A 91 1.25 0.24 -1.68
CA SER A 91 0.17 -0.51 -2.30
C SER A 91 -1.15 -0.23 -1.59
N THR A 92 -2.22 -0.11 -2.34
CA THR A 92 -3.57 0.13 -1.81
C THR A 92 -4.63 -0.64 -2.56
N CYS A 93 -5.65 -1.09 -1.84
CA CYS A 93 -6.87 -1.66 -2.44
C CYS A 93 -7.75 -0.61 -3.13
N GLY A 94 -7.40 0.67 -3.00
CA GLY A 94 -8.10 1.79 -3.64
C GLY A 94 -9.01 2.58 -2.70
N ILE A 95 -8.48 3.01 -1.54
CA ILE A 95 -9.14 4.00 -0.68
C ILE A 95 -9.04 5.38 -1.34
N THR A 96 -9.89 5.62 -2.34
CA THR A 96 -9.81 6.77 -3.25
C THR A 96 -9.98 8.11 -2.57
N GLU A 97 -10.68 8.15 -1.43
CA GLU A 97 -10.85 9.35 -0.61
C GLU A 97 -9.52 9.88 -0.01
N ARG A 98 -8.47 9.05 0.00
CA ARG A 98 -7.12 9.43 0.47
C ARG A 98 -6.15 9.79 -0.65
N PHE A 99 -6.54 9.64 -1.91
CA PHE A 99 -5.62 9.90 -3.03
C PHE A 99 -5.24 11.39 -3.16
N ASP A 100 -6.20 12.28 -2.94
CA ASP A 100 -5.96 13.73 -2.97
C ASP A 100 -5.11 14.15 -1.75
N ASP A 101 -5.36 13.58 -0.56
CA ASP A 101 -4.51 13.78 0.63
C ASP A 101 -3.08 13.31 0.39
N LEU A 102 -2.91 12.14 -0.26
CA LEU A 102 -1.59 11.60 -0.59
C LEU A 102 -0.86 12.46 -1.63
N ALA A 103 -1.58 12.97 -2.64
CA ALA A 103 -1.02 13.88 -3.63
C ALA A 103 -0.49 15.16 -2.99
N ASN A 104 -1.22 15.71 -2.02
CA ASN A 104 -0.84 16.94 -1.30
C ASN A 104 0.42 16.77 -0.43
N GLN A 105 0.85 15.53 -0.14
CA GLN A 105 2.13 15.30 0.56
C GLN A 105 3.36 15.59 -0.31
N ASN A 106 3.19 15.77 -1.62
CA ASN A 106 4.28 16.03 -2.58
C ASN A 106 5.43 15.00 -2.52
N LEU A 107 5.12 13.75 -2.18
CA LEU A 107 6.09 12.67 -2.08
C LEU A 107 6.37 12.06 -3.45
N GLN A 108 7.62 11.64 -3.66
CA GLN A 108 8.05 11.02 -4.92
C GLN A 108 7.94 9.48 -4.88
N ILE A 109 6.96 8.94 -4.20
CA ILE A 109 6.70 7.51 -4.11
C ILE A 109 6.12 6.94 -5.39
N THR A 110 6.12 5.61 -5.51
CA THR A 110 5.28 4.87 -6.46
C THR A 110 3.98 4.48 -5.76
N LEU A 111 2.84 4.82 -6.36
CA LEU A 111 1.55 4.33 -5.91
C LEU A 111 1.21 3.06 -6.69
N SER A 112 1.05 1.93 -6.00
CA SER A 112 0.59 0.66 -6.56
C SER A 112 -0.88 0.46 -6.20
N VAL A 113 -1.72 0.22 -7.20
CA VAL A 113 -3.16 0.06 -7.01
C VAL A 113 -3.56 -1.36 -7.35
N SER A 114 -4.11 -2.05 -6.38
CA SER A 114 -4.67 -3.39 -6.54
C SER A 114 -5.97 -3.33 -7.33
N LEU A 115 -5.87 -3.53 -8.64
CA LEU A 115 -7.04 -3.54 -9.55
C LEU A 115 -7.71 -4.91 -9.58
N HIS A 116 -6.96 -5.95 -9.90
CA HIS A 116 -7.29 -7.38 -9.87
C HIS A 116 -8.48 -7.84 -10.71
N ALA A 117 -9.30 -6.93 -11.25
CA ALA A 117 -10.42 -7.27 -12.12
C ALA A 117 -10.73 -6.11 -13.09
N PRO A 118 -11.26 -6.40 -14.29
CA PRO A 118 -11.52 -5.39 -15.32
C PRO A 118 -12.83 -4.64 -15.13
N ASP A 119 -13.75 -5.17 -14.35
CA ASP A 119 -15.13 -4.68 -14.19
C ASP A 119 -15.58 -4.70 -12.72
N ASP A 120 -16.67 -3.99 -12.45
CA ASP A 120 -17.21 -3.82 -11.10
C ASP A 120 -17.80 -5.10 -10.52
N GLU A 121 -18.41 -5.94 -11.34
CA GLU A 121 -19.02 -7.19 -10.89
C GLU A 121 -17.96 -8.13 -10.34
N THR A 122 -16.91 -8.38 -11.12
CA THR A 122 -15.81 -9.25 -10.75
C THR A 122 -15.02 -8.66 -9.59
N ARG A 123 -14.68 -7.35 -9.65
CA ARG A 123 -13.90 -6.69 -8.61
C ARG A 123 -14.62 -6.68 -7.28
N SER A 124 -15.92 -6.42 -7.25
CA SER A 124 -16.70 -6.36 -6.00
C SER A 124 -16.84 -7.73 -5.31
N LYS A 125 -16.71 -8.83 -6.04
CA LYS A 125 -16.70 -10.19 -5.48
C LYS A 125 -15.41 -10.47 -4.70
N ILE A 126 -14.27 -9.96 -5.17
CA ILE A 126 -12.96 -10.24 -4.58
C ILE A 126 -12.41 -9.10 -3.72
N MET A 127 -12.88 -7.87 -3.95
CA MET A 127 -12.43 -6.67 -3.23
C MET A 127 -13.63 -5.80 -2.82
N PRO A 128 -14.12 -5.94 -1.57
CA PRO A 128 -15.28 -5.18 -1.09
C PRO A 128 -15.12 -3.65 -1.16
N ALA A 129 -13.88 -3.14 -1.10
CA ALA A 129 -13.56 -1.72 -1.27
C ALA A 129 -14.14 -1.13 -2.58
N ASN A 130 -14.29 -1.95 -3.63
CA ASN A 130 -14.85 -1.52 -4.91
C ASN A 130 -16.30 -0.99 -4.80
N LYS A 131 -17.07 -1.44 -3.81
CA LYS A 131 -18.47 -1.03 -3.63
C LYS A 131 -18.61 0.46 -3.32
N LYS A 132 -17.55 1.15 -2.91
CA LYS A 132 -17.58 2.58 -2.60
C LYS A 132 -17.56 3.47 -3.84
N CYS A 133 -16.75 3.16 -4.84
CA CYS A 133 -16.54 4.05 -5.98
C CYS A 133 -16.53 3.36 -7.35
N GLY A 134 -16.47 2.02 -7.38
CA GLY A 134 -16.31 1.25 -8.60
C GLY A 134 -14.98 1.46 -9.31
N VAL A 135 -14.77 0.69 -10.38
CA VAL A 135 -13.55 0.78 -11.21
C VAL A 135 -13.43 2.16 -11.86
N ALA A 136 -14.54 2.72 -12.35
CA ALA A 136 -14.55 4.05 -12.99
C ALA A 136 -14.11 5.15 -11.99
N GLY A 137 -14.62 5.11 -10.75
CA GLY A 137 -14.24 6.05 -9.70
C GLY A 137 -12.78 5.89 -9.27
N LEU A 138 -12.31 4.65 -9.16
CA LEU A 138 -10.90 4.35 -8.90
C LEU A 138 -9.99 4.92 -9.99
N MET A 139 -10.32 4.72 -11.27
CA MET A 139 -9.54 5.25 -12.39
C MET A 139 -9.56 6.78 -12.44
N ALA A 140 -10.69 7.41 -12.10
CA ALA A 140 -10.78 8.87 -11.99
C ALA A 140 -9.87 9.40 -10.87
N ALA A 141 -9.84 8.76 -9.70
CA ALA A 141 -8.94 9.12 -8.60
C ALA A 141 -7.46 8.93 -8.99
N CYS A 142 -7.11 7.85 -9.68
CA CYS A 142 -5.77 7.62 -10.21
C CYS A 142 -5.34 8.73 -11.18
N ARG A 143 -6.23 9.18 -12.06
CA ARG A 143 -5.93 10.29 -13.00
C ARG A 143 -5.65 11.58 -12.25
N ARG A 144 -6.49 11.97 -11.29
CA ARG A 144 -6.27 13.18 -10.47
C ARG A 144 -4.92 13.10 -9.74
N TYR A 145 -4.61 11.95 -9.12
CA TYR A 145 -3.33 11.74 -8.46
C TYR A 145 -2.16 11.91 -9.43
N TYR A 146 -2.24 11.32 -10.62
CA TYR A 146 -1.21 11.45 -11.65
C TYR A 146 -1.05 12.91 -12.13
N GLU A 147 -2.16 13.58 -12.41
CA GLU A 147 -2.16 14.98 -12.84
C GLU A 147 -1.54 15.91 -11.80
N ALA A 148 -1.82 15.69 -10.52
CA ALA A 148 -1.27 16.48 -9.42
C ALA A 148 0.22 16.20 -9.15
N THR A 149 0.66 14.94 -9.27
CA THR A 149 2.00 14.53 -8.82
C THR A 149 2.98 14.25 -9.95
N GLN A 150 2.50 14.00 -11.16
CA GLN A 150 3.28 13.49 -12.31
C GLN A 150 4.06 12.20 -11.97
N ARG A 151 3.57 11.44 -10.97
CA ARG A 151 4.21 10.21 -10.51
C ARG A 151 3.54 8.99 -11.11
N ARG A 152 4.37 7.98 -11.41
CA ARG A 152 3.91 6.72 -11.95
C ARG A 152 2.99 6.01 -10.97
N ILE A 153 1.86 5.49 -11.51
CA ILE A 153 0.99 4.54 -10.84
C ILE A 153 1.23 3.16 -11.43
N SER A 154 1.36 2.15 -10.60
CA SER A 154 1.39 0.74 -11.00
C SER A 154 0.02 0.12 -10.71
N PHE A 155 -0.44 -0.77 -11.57
CA PHE A 155 -1.62 -1.59 -11.31
C PHE A 155 -1.21 -3.04 -11.10
N GLU A 156 -1.72 -3.62 -10.01
CA GLU A 156 -1.53 -5.02 -9.69
C GLU A 156 -2.73 -5.81 -10.17
N TYR A 157 -2.49 -6.98 -10.76
CA TYR A 157 -3.54 -7.79 -11.35
C TYR A 157 -3.29 -9.29 -11.09
N ILE A 158 -4.27 -9.94 -10.44
CA ILE A 158 -4.27 -11.39 -10.24
C ILE A 158 -4.99 -12.01 -11.43
N PRO A 159 -4.34 -12.91 -12.20
CA PRO A 159 -4.99 -13.62 -13.30
C PRO A 159 -6.22 -14.40 -12.84
N ALA A 160 -7.25 -14.48 -13.71
CA ALA A 160 -8.52 -15.16 -13.39
C ALA A 160 -8.33 -16.61 -12.93
N SER A 161 -7.32 -17.31 -13.45
CA SER A 161 -6.97 -18.67 -13.03
C SER A 161 -6.54 -18.79 -11.56
N LEU A 162 -6.07 -17.70 -10.93
CA LEU A 162 -5.68 -17.66 -9.52
C LEU A 162 -6.77 -17.06 -8.62
N GLN A 163 -7.80 -16.44 -9.20
CA GLN A 163 -8.95 -15.91 -8.44
C GLN A 163 -9.87 -17.01 -7.89
N ALA A 164 -9.71 -18.26 -8.39
CA ALA A 164 -10.49 -19.41 -7.97
C ALA A 164 -10.07 -20.00 -6.59
N PHE A 165 -8.99 -19.53 -6.00
CA PHE A 165 -8.56 -19.91 -4.66
C PHE A 165 -9.25 -19.02 -3.62
N SER A 166 -10.51 -19.32 -3.31
CA SER A 166 -11.15 -18.89 -2.07
C SER A 166 -10.70 -19.82 -0.95
N PHE A 167 -10.08 -19.28 0.08
CA PHE A 167 -9.80 -19.98 1.33
C PHE A 167 -11.07 -20.09 2.16
#